data_ac6acb6af532982d1c8faa617ea7cef0
#
_entry.id   ac6acb6af532982d1c8faa617ea7cef0
#
_cell.length_a   1.000
_cell.length_b   1.000
_cell.length_c   1.000
_cell.angle_alpha   90.00
_cell.angle_beta   90.00
_cell.angle_gamma   90.00
#
_symmetry.space_group_name_H-M   'P 1'
#
loop_
_entity.id
_entity.type
_entity.pdbx_description
1 polymer ?
#
loop_
_entity_poly.entity_id
_entity_poly.type
_entity_poly.pdbx_seq_one_letter_code
_entity_poly.pdbx_strand_id
1 'polypeptide(L)'
;MLYALDPNGETTTATMNGGYITNNKAKEGAGVYIYAGNPQFGDSKSKADFTFNGGSITNNVASESGGGIYVTWNGNVVMNNGIIKNNTAGIAGGGVATYDQFVGVVGGQKVPYSRVGAPWNNWPNIYRAGFTMNGGSIDGNKATSNGTNKLGDKGVGAGIYIASA
;
A
#
# COMPACT_ATOMS: atom_id res chain seq x y z
N MET A 1 2.46 0.60 -11.80
CA MET A 1 2.39 -0.57 -10.89
C MET A 1 3.77 -1.20 -10.83
N LEU A 2 4.29 -1.39 -9.62
CA LEU A 2 5.50 -2.14 -9.35
C LEU A 2 5.10 -3.50 -8.77
N TYR A 3 5.53 -4.58 -9.41
CA TYR A 3 5.03 -5.91 -9.12
C TYR A 3 6.19 -6.91 -9.06
N ALA A 4 6.28 -7.66 -7.97
CA ALA A 4 7.28 -8.71 -7.80
C ALA A 4 6.59 -10.03 -7.49
N LEU A 5 6.75 -11.00 -8.35
CA LEU A 5 6.33 -12.38 -8.16
C LEU A 5 7.47 -13.31 -8.57
N ASP A 6 8.38 -13.56 -7.66
CA ASP A 6 9.41 -14.56 -7.85
C ASP A 6 9.46 -15.51 -6.66
N PRO A 7 9.20 -16.81 -6.86
CA PRO A 7 9.25 -17.80 -5.79
C PRO A 7 10.66 -17.94 -5.19
N ASN A 8 11.71 -17.52 -5.91
CA ASN A 8 13.09 -17.54 -5.44
C ASN A 8 13.45 -16.36 -4.52
N GLY A 9 12.60 -15.33 -4.47
CA GLY A 9 12.74 -14.23 -3.53
C GLY A 9 13.51 -13.03 -4.07
N GLU A 10 13.46 -12.79 -5.38
CA GLU A 10 14.06 -11.59 -5.97
C GLU A 10 13.34 -10.30 -5.55
N THR A 11 14.10 -9.23 -5.53
CA THR A 11 13.58 -7.89 -5.23
C THR A 11 13.42 -7.10 -6.51
N THR A 12 12.22 -6.63 -6.80
CA THR A 12 11.96 -5.66 -7.85
C THR A 12 12.08 -4.25 -7.28
N THR A 13 12.85 -3.40 -7.92
CA THR A 13 13.09 -2.03 -7.48
C THR A 13 12.63 -1.00 -8.50
N ALA A 14 12.15 0.13 -8.03
CA ALA A 14 11.91 1.31 -8.86
C ALA A 14 12.36 2.57 -8.11
N THR A 15 12.86 3.54 -8.85
CA THR A 15 13.31 4.82 -8.27
C THR A 15 12.71 5.98 -9.07
N MET A 16 12.13 6.93 -8.36
CA MET A 16 11.66 8.19 -8.94
C MET A 16 12.54 9.33 -8.42
N ASN A 17 13.38 9.88 -9.28
CA ASN A 17 14.25 11.00 -8.94
C ASN A 17 13.66 12.38 -9.25
N GLY A 18 12.57 12.41 -10.02
CA GLY A 18 11.86 13.63 -10.43
C GLY A 18 10.69 13.31 -11.34
N GLY A 19 10.06 14.32 -11.91
CA GLY A 19 8.91 14.15 -12.80
C GLY A 19 7.57 14.12 -12.06
N TYR A 20 6.52 13.70 -12.76
CA TYR A 20 5.14 13.81 -12.31
C TYR A 20 4.36 12.52 -12.55
N ILE A 21 3.64 12.06 -11.54
CA ILE A 21 2.61 11.02 -11.64
C ILE A 21 1.29 11.69 -11.26
N THR A 22 0.46 12.01 -12.23
CA THR A 22 -0.68 12.88 -11.98
C THR A 22 -1.92 12.51 -12.77
N ASN A 23 -3.10 12.81 -12.21
CA ASN A 23 -4.42 12.66 -12.82
C ASN A 23 -4.77 11.21 -13.23
N ASN A 24 -4.18 10.22 -12.58
CA ASN A 24 -4.51 8.83 -12.81
C ASN A 24 -5.73 8.42 -11.98
N LYS A 25 -6.47 7.44 -12.49
CA LYS A 25 -7.60 6.83 -11.81
C LYS A 25 -7.42 5.32 -11.75
N ALA A 26 -7.65 4.75 -10.57
CA ALA A 26 -7.59 3.31 -10.35
C ALA A 26 -8.52 2.90 -9.20
N LYS A 27 -8.60 1.59 -8.96
CA LYS A 27 -9.28 1.05 -7.79
C LYS A 27 -8.43 1.28 -6.54
N GLU A 28 -7.15 0.91 -6.61
CA GLU A 28 -6.15 1.05 -5.56
C GLU A 28 -4.86 1.61 -6.17
N GLY A 29 -4.09 2.40 -5.40
CA GLY A 29 -2.81 2.93 -5.82
C GLY A 29 -2.87 3.73 -7.13
N ALA A 30 -3.73 4.72 -7.21
CA ALA A 30 -3.97 5.42 -8.47
C ALA A 30 -2.71 6.07 -9.05
N GLY A 31 -1.83 6.62 -8.22
CA GLY A 31 -0.52 7.08 -8.66
C GLY A 31 0.46 5.91 -8.77
N VAL A 32 0.73 5.24 -7.68
CA VAL A 32 1.69 4.13 -7.58
C VAL A 32 1.05 2.97 -6.80
N TYR A 33 1.14 1.78 -7.36
CA TYR A 33 0.73 0.53 -6.70
C TYR A 33 1.92 -0.39 -6.57
N ILE A 34 2.22 -0.81 -5.34
CA ILE A 34 3.35 -1.66 -5.01
C ILE A 34 2.84 -2.95 -4.40
N TYR A 35 3.20 -4.05 -5.02
CA TYR A 35 2.77 -5.38 -4.62
C TYR A 35 3.95 -6.35 -4.75
N ALA A 36 4.26 -7.07 -3.69
CA ALA A 36 5.26 -8.12 -3.75
C ALA A 36 4.75 -9.38 -3.09
N GLY A 37 4.71 -10.44 -3.85
CA GLY A 37 4.44 -11.81 -3.43
C GLY A 37 3.20 -12.01 -2.56
N ASN A 38 2.34 -12.90 -2.95
CA ASN A 38 1.25 -13.34 -2.09
C ASN A 38 1.63 -14.69 -1.47
N PRO A 39 1.87 -14.75 -0.15
CA PRO A 39 2.26 -15.98 0.52
C PRO A 39 1.28 -17.14 0.30
N GLN A 40 0.03 -16.83 0.02
CA GLN A 40 -1.01 -17.84 -0.28
C GLN A 40 -0.71 -18.63 -1.56
N PHE A 41 0.06 -18.05 -2.48
CA PHE A 41 0.44 -18.68 -3.74
C PHE A 41 1.90 -19.14 -3.77
N GLY A 42 2.59 -19.17 -2.63
CA GLY A 42 3.97 -19.60 -2.52
C GLY A 42 5.04 -18.52 -2.81
N ASP A 43 4.62 -17.30 -3.16
CA ASP A 43 5.51 -16.19 -3.54
C ASP A 43 6.00 -15.38 -2.33
N SER A 44 6.24 -16.06 -1.24
CA SER A 44 6.44 -15.45 0.07
C SER A 44 7.75 -14.70 0.27
N LYS A 45 8.69 -14.79 -0.67
CA LYS A 45 10.03 -14.21 -0.54
C LYS A 45 10.23 -12.95 -1.38
N SER A 46 9.39 -12.72 -2.36
CA SER A 46 9.52 -11.55 -3.25
C SER A 46 9.38 -10.24 -2.50
N LYS A 47 10.11 -9.22 -2.95
CA LYS A 47 10.04 -7.86 -2.42
C LYS A 47 9.84 -6.86 -3.55
N ALA A 48 9.17 -5.76 -3.27
CA ALA A 48 9.02 -4.64 -4.19
C ALA A 48 9.36 -3.34 -3.46
N ASP A 49 10.49 -2.72 -3.82
CA ASP A 49 10.99 -1.52 -3.18
C ASP A 49 10.86 -0.31 -4.11
N PHE A 50 10.18 0.73 -3.65
CA PHE A 50 10.06 2.00 -4.35
C PHE A 50 10.77 3.11 -3.59
N THR A 51 11.76 3.72 -4.23
CA THR A 51 12.48 4.88 -3.68
C THR A 51 12.01 6.15 -4.35
N PHE A 52 11.45 7.07 -3.58
CA PHE A 52 10.96 8.36 -4.03
C PHE A 52 11.90 9.47 -3.57
N ASN A 53 12.82 9.88 -4.45
CA ASN A 53 13.85 10.87 -4.18
C ASN A 53 13.44 12.30 -4.58
N GLY A 54 12.39 12.45 -5.38
CA GLY A 54 11.94 13.77 -5.82
C GLY A 54 10.86 13.69 -6.91
N GLY A 55 10.29 14.83 -7.23
CA GLY A 55 9.14 14.93 -8.13
C GLY A 55 7.81 15.02 -7.40
N SER A 56 6.70 14.73 -8.07
CA SER A 56 5.39 14.82 -7.44
C SER A 56 4.41 13.73 -7.89
N ILE A 57 3.63 13.24 -6.92
CA ILE A 57 2.51 12.30 -7.09
C ILE A 57 1.24 13.07 -6.68
N THR A 58 0.47 13.55 -7.66
CA THR A 58 -0.58 14.54 -7.38
C THR A 58 -1.87 14.28 -8.14
N ASN A 59 -3.01 14.68 -7.54
CA ASN A 59 -4.33 14.65 -8.18
C ASN A 59 -4.75 13.26 -8.69
N ASN A 60 -4.20 12.20 -8.11
CA ASN A 60 -4.61 10.84 -8.44
C ASN A 60 -5.82 10.44 -7.60
N VAL A 61 -6.71 9.63 -8.18
CA VAL A 61 -7.98 9.25 -7.55
C VAL A 61 -8.12 7.73 -7.53
N ALA A 62 -8.06 7.17 -6.34
CA ALA A 62 -8.40 5.76 -6.09
C ALA A 62 -9.85 5.65 -5.62
N SER A 63 -10.62 4.71 -6.17
CA SER A 63 -11.98 4.46 -5.67
C SER A 63 -11.98 3.74 -4.31
N GLU A 64 -10.90 3.07 -3.96
CA GLU A 64 -10.72 2.42 -2.66
C GLU A 64 -9.58 3.08 -1.89
N SER A 65 -8.36 2.56 -1.93
CA SER A 65 -7.27 2.99 -1.05
C SER A 65 -6.01 3.42 -1.82
N GLY A 66 -5.20 4.28 -1.18
CA GLY A 66 -3.96 4.76 -1.76
C GLY A 66 -4.15 5.65 -2.97
N GLY A 67 -4.75 6.82 -2.80
CA GLY A 67 -4.94 7.77 -3.90
C GLY A 67 -3.62 8.12 -4.58
N GLY A 68 -2.60 8.46 -3.81
CA GLY A 68 -1.23 8.65 -4.30
C GLY A 68 -0.49 7.33 -4.44
N ILE A 69 -0.26 6.63 -3.34
CA ILE A 69 0.51 5.38 -3.26
C ILE A 69 -0.27 4.33 -2.47
N TYR A 70 -0.31 3.12 -2.99
CA TYR A 70 -0.78 1.94 -2.26
C TYR A 70 0.34 0.90 -2.18
N VAL A 71 0.59 0.43 -0.97
CA VAL A 71 1.64 -0.56 -0.68
C VAL A 71 1.01 -1.76 0.00
N THR A 72 1.26 -2.94 -0.51
CA THR A 72 0.72 -4.17 0.09
C THR A 72 1.75 -5.28 0.09
N TRP A 73 1.59 -6.25 0.98
CA TRP A 73 2.46 -7.40 1.18
C TRP A 73 3.93 -6.94 1.41
N ASN A 74 4.91 -7.61 0.90
CA ASN A 74 6.33 -7.26 1.01
C ASN A 74 6.75 -5.99 0.22
N GLY A 75 5.81 -5.11 -0.07
CA GLY A 75 6.11 -3.82 -0.67
C GLY A 75 6.71 -2.86 0.34
N ASN A 76 7.65 -2.06 -0.09
CA ASN A 76 8.23 -1.01 0.74
C ASN A 76 8.44 0.28 -0.05
N VAL A 77 8.21 1.41 0.60
CA VAL A 77 8.44 2.75 0.07
C VAL A 77 9.37 3.51 0.97
N VAL A 78 10.40 4.09 0.39
CA VAL A 78 11.26 5.07 1.06
C VAL A 78 11.12 6.41 0.33
N MET A 79 10.49 7.37 0.99
CA MET A 79 10.36 8.75 0.51
C MET A 79 11.48 9.59 1.11
N ASN A 80 12.49 9.91 0.31
CA ASN A 80 13.60 10.77 0.73
C ASN A 80 13.29 12.25 0.48
N ASN A 81 12.51 12.55 -0.55
CA ASN A 81 12.05 13.90 -0.88
C ASN A 81 10.87 13.81 -1.87
N GLY A 82 10.32 14.95 -2.27
CA GLY A 82 9.21 15.04 -3.22
C GLY A 82 7.88 15.43 -2.57
N ILE A 83 6.81 15.37 -3.35
CA ILE A 83 5.49 15.87 -2.94
C ILE A 83 4.43 14.81 -3.28
N ILE A 84 3.63 14.43 -2.28
CA ILE A 84 2.40 13.62 -2.45
C ILE A 84 1.22 14.52 -2.07
N LYS A 85 0.50 15.06 -3.08
CA LYS A 85 -0.46 16.14 -2.81
C LYS A 85 -1.77 15.98 -3.59
N ASN A 86 -2.87 16.39 -2.94
CA ASN A 86 -4.20 16.46 -3.56
C ASN A 86 -4.69 15.12 -4.15
N ASN A 87 -4.16 14.00 -3.67
CA ASN A 87 -4.68 12.70 -4.06
C ASN A 87 -5.93 12.36 -3.26
N THR A 88 -6.80 11.58 -3.84
CA THR A 88 -8.07 11.20 -3.21
C THR A 88 -8.21 9.68 -3.18
N ALA A 89 -8.63 9.15 -2.05
CA ALA A 89 -9.05 7.77 -1.89
C ALA A 89 -10.53 7.71 -1.45
N GLY A 90 -11.27 6.76 -1.95
CA GLY A 90 -12.65 6.54 -1.55
C GLY A 90 -12.79 5.97 -0.14
N ILE A 91 -11.77 5.27 0.35
CA ILE A 91 -11.82 4.57 1.63
C ILE A 91 -10.70 5.01 2.57
N ALA A 92 -9.44 4.79 2.20
CA ALA A 92 -8.31 5.00 3.11
C ALA A 92 -7.03 5.44 2.39
N GLY A 93 -6.20 6.24 3.08
CA GLY A 93 -4.91 6.70 2.57
C GLY A 93 -5.02 7.55 1.33
N GLY A 94 -5.58 8.74 1.43
CA GLY A 94 -5.65 9.67 0.30
C GLY A 94 -4.28 9.91 -0.33
N GLY A 95 -3.25 10.15 0.47
CA GLY A 95 -1.86 10.22 0.03
C GLY A 95 -1.24 8.84 -0.10
N VAL A 96 -1.09 8.12 0.99
CA VAL A 96 -0.46 6.80 1.09
C VAL A 96 -1.32 5.84 1.89
N ALA A 97 -1.48 4.63 1.42
CA ALA A 97 -2.03 3.53 2.20
C ALA A 97 -1.07 2.34 2.19
N THR A 98 -0.82 1.77 3.36
CA THR A 98 -0.14 0.48 3.48
C THR A 98 -1.12 -0.58 3.95
N TYR A 99 -1.00 -1.79 3.42
CA TYR A 99 -1.89 -2.88 3.72
C TYR A 99 -1.11 -4.19 3.81
N ASP A 100 -0.96 -4.70 5.01
CA ASP A 100 -0.23 -5.94 5.27
C ASP A 100 -1.13 -7.11 5.72
N GLN A 101 -2.45 -6.91 5.63
CA GLN A 101 -3.40 -7.87 6.17
C GLN A 101 -4.02 -8.80 5.13
N PHE A 102 -3.92 -10.08 5.42
CA PHE A 102 -4.81 -11.09 4.89
C PHE A 102 -6.07 -11.15 5.77
N VAL A 103 -7.23 -11.17 5.15
CA VAL A 103 -8.48 -11.42 5.86
C VAL A 103 -8.94 -12.85 5.55
N GLY A 104 -8.81 -13.73 6.53
CA GLY A 104 -9.44 -15.04 6.48
C GLY A 104 -10.91 -15.00 6.91
N VAL A 105 -11.66 -16.03 6.62
CA VAL A 105 -13.04 -16.20 7.09
C VAL A 105 -13.08 -17.37 8.07
N VAL A 106 -13.41 -17.09 9.32
CA VAL A 106 -13.60 -18.10 10.36
C VAL A 106 -15.01 -17.97 10.93
N GLY A 107 -15.80 -19.03 10.84
CA GLY A 107 -17.19 -19.03 11.33
C GLY A 107 -18.08 -17.97 10.65
N GLY A 108 -17.82 -17.62 9.38
CA GLY A 108 -18.55 -16.60 8.64
C GLY A 108 -18.10 -15.16 8.94
N GLN A 109 -17.17 -14.96 9.87
CA GLN A 109 -16.61 -13.66 10.23
C GLN A 109 -15.26 -13.43 9.53
N LYS A 110 -15.06 -12.23 9.01
CA LYS A 110 -13.76 -11.81 8.49
C LYS A 110 -12.82 -11.53 9.67
N VAL A 111 -11.72 -12.24 9.74
CA VAL A 111 -10.72 -12.09 10.80
C VAL A 111 -9.34 -11.87 10.19
N PRO A 112 -8.48 -11.07 10.84
CA PRO A 112 -7.08 -10.98 10.44
C PRO A 112 -6.46 -12.37 10.40
N TYR A 113 -5.60 -12.64 9.44
CA TYR A 113 -4.98 -13.97 9.30
C TYR A 113 -4.16 -14.38 10.52
N SER A 114 -3.67 -13.43 11.29
CA SER A 114 -3.03 -13.67 12.59
C SER A 114 -3.94 -14.38 13.60
N ARG A 115 -5.27 -14.42 13.37
CA ARG A 115 -6.25 -15.10 14.23
C ARG A 115 -6.80 -16.39 13.63
N VAL A 116 -6.45 -16.73 12.41
CA VAL A 116 -6.81 -18.01 11.80
C VAL A 116 -5.75 -19.02 12.25
N GLY A 117 -6.10 -19.89 13.19
CA GLY A 117 -5.19 -20.86 13.79
C GLY A 117 -4.38 -21.68 12.78
N ALA A 118 -3.19 -22.08 13.18
CA ALA A 118 -2.13 -22.77 12.45
C ALA A 118 -2.50 -23.49 11.14
N PRO A 119 -1.63 -23.52 10.14
CA PRO A 119 -0.18 -23.48 10.20
C PRO A 119 0.45 -22.09 9.93
N TRP A 120 -0.35 -21.06 9.85
CA TRP A 120 0.02 -19.69 9.42
C TRP A 120 0.70 -18.87 10.52
N ASN A 121 0.70 -19.34 11.78
CA ASN A 121 1.33 -18.69 12.92
C ASN A 121 2.87 -18.62 12.83
N ASN A 122 3.48 -19.32 11.87
CA ASN A 122 4.93 -19.33 11.66
C ASN A 122 5.36 -18.46 10.48
N TRP A 123 4.48 -17.60 9.96
CA TRP A 123 4.92 -16.65 8.94
C TRP A 123 5.77 -15.58 9.57
N PRO A 124 7.04 -15.53 9.23
CA PRO A 124 7.93 -14.52 9.79
C PRO A 124 7.43 -13.13 9.39
N ASN A 125 7.73 -12.13 10.21
CA ASN A 125 7.39 -10.71 10.04
C ASN A 125 7.89 -10.07 8.70
N ILE A 126 8.21 -10.87 7.71
CA ILE A 126 8.80 -10.49 6.42
C ILE A 126 7.79 -10.01 5.39
N TYR A 127 6.48 -10.07 5.68
CA TYR A 127 5.41 -9.76 4.73
C TYR A 127 4.73 -8.42 4.99
N ARG A 128 5.42 -7.48 5.62
CA ARG A 128 4.87 -6.17 5.97
C ARG A 128 5.02 -5.18 4.84
N ALA A 129 3.93 -4.50 4.53
CA ALA A 129 3.98 -3.28 3.74
C ALA A 129 4.65 -2.17 4.54
N GLY A 130 5.66 -1.52 3.97
CA GLY A 130 6.45 -0.48 4.64
C GLY A 130 6.31 0.88 3.97
N PHE A 131 6.28 1.94 4.80
CA PHE A 131 6.44 3.31 4.33
C PHE A 131 7.37 4.07 5.28
N THR A 132 8.49 4.55 4.76
CA THR A 132 9.45 5.38 5.49
C THR A 132 9.52 6.76 4.84
N MET A 133 9.38 7.81 5.63
CA MET A 133 9.50 9.19 5.18
C MET A 133 10.71 9.84 5.84
N ASN A 134 11.73 10.13 5.04
CA ASN A 134 12.93 10.84 5.47
C ASN A 134 12.85 12.34 5.15
N GLY A 135 12.00 12.71 4.19
CA GLY A 135 11.82 14.12 3.78
C GLY A 135 10.68 14.26 2.78
N GLY A 136 10.49 15.49 2.29
CA GLY A 136 9.39 15.84 1.38
C GLY A 136 8.10 16.23 2.09
N SER A 137 6.96 16.22 1.39
CA SER A 137 5.68 16.61 1.96
C SER A 137 4.52 15.73 1.48
N ILE A 138 3.57 15.49 2.39
CA ILE A 138 2.28 14.82 2.11
C ILE A 138 1.18 15.77 2.57
N ASP A 139 0.48 16.40 1.62
CA ASP A 139 -0.41 17.52 1.89
C ASP A 139 -1.68 17.50 1.03
N GLY A 140 -2.78 18.05 1.53
CA GLY A 140 -4.04 18.23 0.81
C GLY A 140 -4.71 16.96 0.30
N ASN A 141 -4.26 15.79 0.72
CA ASN A 141 -4.85 14.52 0.31
C ASN A 141 -6.18 14.26 1.05
N LYS A 142 -7.06 13.46 0.47
CA LYS A 142 -8.41 13.21 0.99
C LYS A 142 -8.75 11.72 1.02
N ALA A 143 -9.42 11.29 2.10
CA ALA A 143 -10.14 10.02 2.18
C ALA A 143 -11.64 10.35 2.35
N THR A 144 -12.50 9.89 1.42
CA THR A 144 -13.87 10.46 1.26
C THR A 144 -14.98 9.63 1.89
N SER A 145 -14.68 8.49 2.47
CA SER A 145 -15.67 7.58 3.09
C SER A 145 -16.72 7.01 2.13
N ASN A 146 -16.43 6.97 0.82
CA ASN A 146 -17.36 6.45 -0.18
C ASN A 146 -17.47 4.92 -0.20
N GLY A 147 -16.81 4.25 0.74
CA GLY A 147 -16.82 2.81 0.87
C GLY A 147 -16.32 2.36 2.24
N THR A 148 -16.22 1.06 2.42
CA THR A 148 -15.65 0.44 3.61
C THR A 148 -14.56 -0.51 3.14
N ASN A 149 -13.36 -0.40 3.71
CA ASN A 149 -12.29 -1.34 3.40
C ASN A 149 -12.59 -2.73 4.00
N LYS A 150 -11.71 -3.68 3.71
CA LYS A 150 -11.84 -5.07 4.22
C LYS A 150 -11.83 -5.17 5.75
N LEU A 151 -11.35 -4.13 6.44
CA LEU A 151 -11.32 -4.03 7.91
C LEU A 151 -12.54 -3.32 8.49
N GLY A 152 -13.41 -2.75 7.65
CA GLY A 152 -14.57 -1.99 8.10
C GLY A 152 -14.32 -0.48 8.24
N ASP A 153 -13.12 0.00 7.91
CA ASP A 153 -12.78 1.41 8.03
C ASP A 153 -13.38 2.26 6.90
N LYS A 154 -13.67 3.51 7.19
CA LYS A 154 -14.22 4.47 6.27
C LYS A 154 -13.53 5.82 6.42
N GLY A 155 -13.06 6.41 5.32
CA GLY A 155 -12.55 7.78 5.29
C GLY A 155 -11.39 8.04 6.24
N VAL A 156 -10.50 7.08 6.39
CA VAL A 156 -9.40 7.13 7.35
C VAL A 156 -8.07 7.45 6.67
N GLY A 157 -7.19 8.18 7.39
CA GLY A 157 -5.84 8.48 6.92
C GLY A 157 -5.81 9.32 5.65
N ALA A 158 -6.36 10.53 5.69
CA ALA A 158 -6.34 11.42 4.51
C ALA A 158 -4.91 11.58 3.95
N GLY A 159 -3.92 11.81 4.80
CA GLY A 159 -2.51 11.83 4.42
C GLY A 159 -1.96 10.41 4.28
N ILE A 160 -1.84 9.70 5.39
CA ILE A 160 -1.29 8.35 5.47
C ILE A 160 -2.23 7.45 6.26
N TYR A 161 -2.42 6.24 5.78
CA TYR A 161 -3.12 5.16 6.47
C TYR A 161 -2.21 3.93 6.54
N ILE A 162 -1.97 3.44 7.75
CA ILE A 162 -1.17 2.23 8.00
C ILE A 162 -2.08 1.20 8.65
N ALA A 163 -2.39 0.15 7.91
CA ALA A 163 -3.07 -1.01 8.45
C ALA A 163 -2.02 -2.07 8.81
N SER A 164 -1.88 -2.34 10.09
CA SER A 164 -1.06 -3.42 10.62
C SER A 164 -1.91 -4.42 11.38
N ALA A 165 -1.58 -5.71 11.24
CA ALA A 165 -2.22 -6.79 11.99
C ALA A 165 -1.60 -6.95 13.38
#